data_9273ef316e30004d72dcefcb7e195649
#
_entry.id   9273ef316e30004d72dcefcb7e195649
#
_cell.length_a   1.000
_cell.length_b   1.000
_cell.length_c   1.000
_cell.angle_alpha   90.00
_cell.angle_beta   90.00
_cell.angle_gamma   90.00
#
_symmetry.space_group_name_H-M   'P 1'
#
loop_
_entity.id
_entity.type
_entity.pdbx_description
1 polymer ?
#
loop_
_entity_poly.entity_id
_entity_poly.type
_entity_poly.pdbx_seq_one_letter_code
_entity_poly.pdbx_strand_id
1 'polypeptide(L)'
;AAAEYEGKCVTNRKAGLQIIRGKWNLGVKGENFDVLFSYNSCGLVSYRYMGKELIEKIPMPNFWRAPIDNDCGSRMQGRMAQWKIASMYAGMSSKGMFDYEEPVVREAENSVSITYTYLLPTTPQAKCRVTYTVTPDAYVQTELTYDPVEELGDMPEFGMLFKLNADYDRLEWYGLGPQET
;
A
#
# COMPACT_ATOMS: atom_id res chain seq x y z
N ALA A 1 -19.64 26.71 19.53
CA ALA A 1 -20.60 25.76 19.02
C ALA A 1 -19.83 24.69 18.28
N ALA A 2 -19.66 23.51 18.91
CA ALA A 2 -19.12 22.34 18.22
C ALA A 2 -20.21 21.90 17.23
N ALA A 3 -19.89 21.95 15.93
CA ALA A 3 -20.77 21.39 14.92
C ALA A 3 -20.90 19.89 15.23
N GLU A 4 -22.10 19.43 15.50
CA GLU A 4 -22.40 18.01 15.61
C GLU A 4 -22.08 17.36 14.28
N TYR A 5 -21.03 16.55 14.31
CA TYR A 5 -20.53 15.84 13.16
C TYR A 5 -21.30 14.53 13.03
N GLU A 6 -22.47 14.57 12.40
CA GLU A 6 -23.18 13.37 11.93
C GLU A 6 -22.41 12.74 10.77
N GLY A 7 -21.33 12.08 11.07
CA GLY A 7 -20.66 11.19 10.12
C GLY A 7 -21.53 9.97 9.88
N LYS A 8 -22.44 10.02 8.90
CA LYS A 8 -23.22 8.86 8.49
C LYS A 8 -22.26 7.80 7.97
N CYS A 9 -22.03 6.78 8.79
CA CYS A 9 -21.35 5.58 8.35
C CYS A 9 -22.29 4.79 7.43
N VAL A 10 -21.93 4.69 6.16
CA VAL A 10 -22.73 3.89 5.19
C VAL A 10 -22.24 2.45 5.28
N THR A 11 -23.14 1.56 5.69
CA THR A 11 -22.85 0.12 5.75
C THR A 11 -23.58 -0.59 4.60
N ASN A 12 -22.83 -1.31 3.79
CA ASN A 12 -23.35 -2.18 2.74
C ASN A 12 -22.93 -3.64 3.01
N ARG A 13 -23.79 -4.59 2.65
CA ARG A 13 -23.47 -6.05 2.73
C ARG A 13 -23.53 -6.63 1.33
N LYS A 14 -22.43 -7.23 0.91
CA LYS A 14 -22.31 -7.84 -0.42
C LYS A 14 -21.46 -9.10 -0.36
N ALA A 15 -21.98 -10.21 -0.89
CA ALA A 15 -21.26 -11.48 -1.04
C ALA A 15 -20.50 -11.94 0.24
N GLY A 16 -21.09 -11.80 1.42
CA GLY A 16 -20.44 -12.18 2.69
C GLY A 16 -19.52 -11.10 3.26
N LEU A 17 -19.30 -9.98 2.57
CA LEU A 17 -18.57 -8.82 3.08
C LEU A 17 -19.52 -7.76 3.63
N GLN A 18 -19.15 -7.19 4.76
CA GLN A 18 -19.74 -5.97 5.29
C GLN A 18 -18.78 -4.81 5.01
N ILE A 19 -19.20 -3.87 4.17
CA ILE A 19 -18.42 -2.72 3.75
C ILE A 19 -18.91 -1.50 4.55
N ILE A 20 -18.02 -0.86 5.30
CA ILE A 20 -18.32 0.26 6.19
C ILE A 20 -17.52 1.47 5.70
N ARG A 21 -18.20 2.43 5.09
CA ARG A 21 -17.58 3.66 4.62
C ARG A 21 -17.73 4.77 5.65
N GLY A 22 -16.62 5.17 6.26
CA GLY A 22 -16.54 6.36 7.08
C GLY A 22 -16.01 7.56 6.29
N LYS A 23 -15.96 8.73 6.92
CA LYS A 23 -15.38 9.94 6.31
C LYS A 23 -13.89 9.81 6.01
N TRP A 24 -13.16 9.10 6.89
CA TRP A 24 -11.71 9.04 6.88
C TRP A 24 -11.15 7.62 6.69
N ASN A 25 -12.05 6.64 6.55
CA ASN A 25 -11.67 5.24 6.49
C ASN A 25 -12.68 4.40 5.70
N LEU A 26 -12.20 3.23 5.30
CA LEU A 26 -13.00 2.13 4.75
C LEU A 26 -12.73 0.89 5.60
N GLY A 27 -13.77 0.35 6.24
CA GLY A 27 -13.74 -0.93 6.92
C GLY A 27 -14.35 -2.01 6.04
N VAL A 28 -13.72 -3.17 5.97
CA VAL A 28 -14.25 -4.37 5.29
C VAL A 28 -14.20 -5.52 6.28
N LYS A 29 -15.37 -6.12 6.57
CA LYS A 29 -15.49 -7.24 7.50
C LYS A 29 -16.04 -8.47 6.78
N GLY A 30 -15.38 -9.59 6.98
CA GLY A 30 -15.89 -10.93 6.63
C GLY A 30 -16.26 -11.71 7.87
N GLU A 31 -16.39 -13.04 7.71
CA GLU A 31 -16.80 -13.93 8.80
C GLU A 31 -15.77 -13.94 9.95
N ASN A 32 -14.49 -14.11 9.61
CA ASN A 32 -13.41 -14.30 10.58
C ASN A 32 -12.29 -13.23 10.46
N PHE A 33 -12.54 -12.17 9.73
CA PHE A 33 -11.55 -11.12 9.51
C PHE A 33 -12.15 -9.73 9.45
N ASP A 34 -11.33 -8.75 9.73
CA ASP A 34 -11.63 -7.34 9.50
C ASP A 34 -10.40 -6.61 8.98
N VAL A 35 -10.63 -5.73 8.02
CA VAL A 35 -9.60 -4.93 7.35
C VAL A 35 -9.99 -3.45 7.46
N LEU A 36 -9.06 -2.60 7.81
CA LEU A 36 -9.27 -1.16 7.91
C LEU A 36 -8.27 -0.41 7.04
N PHE A 37 -8.79 0.41 6.16
CA PHE A 37 -8.05 1.33 5.32
C PHE A 37 -8.25 2.77 5.80
N SER A 38 -7.18 3.55 5.83
CA SER A 38 -7.24 4.98 6.15
C SER A 38 -7.06 5.82 4.90
N TYR A 39 -7.94 6.80 4.69
CA TYR A 39 -7.79 7.77 3.60
C TYR A 39 -6.66 8.75 3.91
N ASN A 40 -6.53 9.20 5.15
CA ASN A 40 -5.52 10.17 5.56
C ASN A 40 -4.12 9.57 5.66
N SER A 41 -4.01 8.35 6.24
CA SER A 41 -2.72 7.65 6.36
C SER A 41 -2.33 6.91 5.09
N CYS A 42 -3.19 6.96 4.06
CA CYS A 42 -2.96 6.46 2.73
C CYS A 42 -2.54 4.98 2.68
N GLY A 43 -3.38 4.09 3.25
CA GLY A 43 -3.08 2.67 3.17
C GLY A 43 -3.85 1.78 4.12
N LEU A 44 -3.43 0.53 4.15
CA LEU A 44 -3.94 -0.52 5.02
C LEU A 44 -3.39 -0.34 6.43
N VAL A 45 -4.25 0.03 7.39
CA VAL A 45 -3.83 0.34 8.78
C VAL A 45 -4.06 -0.80 9.76
N SER A 46 -4.96 -1.73 9.44
CA SER A 46 -5.21 -2.92 10.25
C SER A 46 -5.72 -4.05 9.37
N TYR A 47 -5.20 -5.24 9.61
CA TYR A 47 -5.71 -6.47 9.04
C TYR A 47 -5.73 -7.54 10.12
N ARG A 48 -6.91 -7.83 10.61
CA ARG A 48 -7.11 -8.86 11.64
C ARG A 48 -7.70 -10.11 11.03
N TYR A 49 -7.16 -11.23 11.42
CA TYR A 49 -7.69 -12.55 11.13
C TYR A 49 -7.89 -13.33 12.42
N MET A 50 -9.10 -13.84 12.65
CA MET A 50 -9.50 -14.51 13.90
C MET A 50 -9.12 -13.72 15.17
N GLY A 51 -9.30 -12.38 15.10
CA GLY A 51 -9.01 -11.46 16.20
C GLY A 51 -7.53 -11.08 16.37
N LYS A 52 -6.60 -11.70 15.62
CA LYS A 52 -5.17 -11.41 15.68
C LYS A 52 -4.78 -10.39 14.61
N GLU A 53 -4.09 -9.31 15.01
CA GLU A 53 -3.53 -8.33 14.08
C GLU A 53 -2.34 -8.93 13.31
N LEU A 54 -2.34 -8.82 12.00
CA LEU A 54 -1.33 -9.41 11.13
C LEU A 54 -0.24 -8.42 10.72
N ILE A 55 -0.55 -7.12 10.67
CA ILE A 55 0.40 -6.09 10.24
C ILE A 55 0.72 -5.12 11.38
N GLU A 56 1.96 -4.63 11.43
CA GLU A 56 2.39 -3.65 12.44
C GLU A 56 2.53 -2.24 11.87
N LYS A 57 2.65 -2.12 10.56
CA LYS A 57 2.75 -0.83 9.84
C LYS A 57 2.01 -0.90 8.53
N ILE A 58 1.58 0.26 8.05
CA ILE A 58 1.04 0.43 6.71
C ILE A 58 2.08 -0.07 5.70
N PRO A 59 1.71 -1.01 4.80
CA PRO A 59 2.60 -1.44 3.73
C PRO A 59 2.95 -0.27 2.81
N MET A 60 4.22 -0.16 2.44
CA MET A 60 4.73 0.96 1.65
C MET A 60 5.42 0.48 0.38
N PRO A 61 5.31 1.23 -0.74
CA PRO A 61 6.10 0.96 -1.92
C PRO A 61 7.60 1.04 -1.61
N ASN A 62 8.38 0.15 -2.19
CA ASN A 62 9.82 0.12 -2.05
C ASN A 62 10.51 0.01 -3.41
N PHE A 63 11.49 0.88 -3.64
CA PHE A 63 12.27 0.99 -4.87
C PHE A 63 13.77 0.88 -4.61
N TRP A 64 14.16 0.52 -3.38
CA TRP A 64 15.54 0.46 -2.96
C TRP A 64 15.87 -0.83 -2.22
N ARG A 65 16.97 -1.46 -2.57
CA ARG A 65 17.54 -2.62 -1.89
C ARG A 65 18.93 -2.32 -1.31
N ALA A 66 19.42 -3.17 -0.44
CA ALA A 66 20.79 -3.11 0.02
C ALA A 66 21.75 -3.29 -1.16
N PRO A 67 22.76 -2.41 -1.31
CA PRO A 67 23.75 -2.55 -2.38
C PRO A 67 24.60 -3.81 -2.21
N ILE A 68 24.87 -4.50 -3.29
CA ILE A 68 25.86 -5.57 -3.39
C ILE A 68 27.20 -5.03 -3.93
N ASP A 69 28.24 -5.87 -3.97
CA ASP A 69 29.58 -5.44 -4.43
C ASP A 69 29.59 -4.84 -5.83
N ASN A 70 28.84 -5.44 -6.76
CA ASN A 70 28.68 -4.93 -8.12
C ASN A 70 28.02 -3.54 -8.15
N ASP A 71 27.05 -3.31 -7.29
CA ASP A 71 26.40 -2.00 -7.15
C ASP A 71 27.38 -0.94 -6.64
N CYS A 72 28.25 -1.33 -5.70
CA CYS A 72 29.30 -0.46 -5.18
C CYS A 72 30.30 -0.07 -6.28
N GLY A 73 30.74 -1.06 -7.07
CA GLY A 73 31.63 -0.83 -8.21
C GLY A 73 31.04 0.08 -9.28
N SER A 74 29.75 -0.05 -9.55
CA SER A 74 29.00 0.78 -10.52
C SER A 74 28.57 2.15 -9.98
N ARG A 75 28.85 2.45 -8.70
CA ARG A 75 28.39 3.67 -7.97
C ARG A 75 26.87 3.83 -7.99
N MET A 76 26.11 2.72 -7.93
CA MET A 76 24.65 2.70 -7.97
C MET A 76 24.05 3.61 -6.90
N GLN A 77 24.61 3.62 -5.68
CA GLN A 77 24.13 4.43 -4.56
C GLN A 77 24.08 5.94 -4.90
N GLY A 78 24.99 6.45 -5.70
CA GLY A 78 24.98 7.85 -6.14
C GLY A 78 24.04 8.08 -7.33
N ARG A 79 24.15 7.23 -8.36
CA ARG A 79 23.37 7.40 -9.61
C ARG A 79 21.87 7.22 -9.42
N MET A 80 21.48 6.33 -8.51
CA MET A 80 20.08 5.95 -8.28
C MET A 80 19.56 6.40 -6.90
N ALA A 81 20.25 7.34 -6.24
CA ALA A 81 19.93 7.81 -4.88
C ALA A 81 18.48 8.28 -4.71
N GLN A 82 17.88 8.84 -5.77
CA GLN A 82 16.49 9.30 -5.74
C GLN A 82 15.49 8.18 -5.46
N TRP A 83 15.77 6.94 -5.85
CA TRP A 83 14.91 5.79 -5.56
C TRP A 83 14.91 5.42 -4.08
N LYS A 84 16.06 5.63 -3.39
CA LYS A 84 16.12 5.51 -1.93
C LYS A 84 15.23 6.56 -1.25
N ILE A 85 15.30 7.81 -1.70
CA ILE A 85 14.46 8.89 -1.22
C ILE A 85 12.98 8.60 -1.52
N ALA A 86 12.67 8.10 -2.72
CA ALA A 86 11.33 7.71 -3.11
C ALA A 86 10.75 6.61 -2.19
N SER A 87 11.55 5.59 -1.84
CA SER A 87 11.14 4.53 -0.90
C SER A 87 10.88 5.04 0.51
N MET A 88 11.65 6.05 0.97
CA MET A 88 11.52 6.60 2.32
C MET A 88 10.35 7.58 2.46
N TYR A 89 10.03 8.30 1.40
CA TYR A 89 9.13 9.45 1.43
C TYR A 89 8.04 9.42 0.37
N ALA A 90 7.72 8.24 -0.18
CA ALA A 90 6.52 8.09 -0.99
C ALA A 90 5.31 8.55 -0.18
N GLY A 91 4.58 9.51 -0.68
CA GLY A 91 3.48 10.14 0.04
C GLY A 91 2.22 10.24 -0.79
N MET A 92 1.12 10.60 -0.13
CA MET A 92 -0.14 10.82 -0.82
C MET A 92 0.00 11.88 -1.92
N SER A 93 -0.63 11.62 -3.05
CA SER A 93 -0.87 12.65 -4.05
C SER A 93 -1.72 13.76 -3.42
N SER A 94 -1.21 14.98 -3.40
CA SER A 94 -1.96 16.13 -2.91
C SER A 94 -1.99 17.23 -3.97
N LYS A 95 -3.14 17.90 -4.08
CA LYS A 95 -3.31 19.07 -4.94
C LYS A 95 -2.91 20.38 -4.24
N GLY A 96 -2.55 20.29 -2.95
CA GLY A 96 -2.15 21.39 -2.10
C GLY A 96 -1.94 20.93 -0.66
N MET A 97 -1.63 21.85 0.26
CA MET A 97 -1.30 21.54 1.65
C MET A 97 -2.41 20.78 2.40
N PHE A 98 -3.67 20.90 1.97
CA PHE A 98 -4.85 20.32 2.64
C PHE A 98 -5.79 19.58 1.69
N ASP A 99 -5.47 19.48 0.40
CA ASP A 99 -6.33 18.88 -0.62
C ASP A 99 -5.66 17.62 -1.16
N TYR A 100 -5.95 16.49 -0.51
CA TYR A 100 -5.42 15.18 -0.89
C TYR A 100 -6.29 14.56 -1.98
N GLU A 101 -5.66 13.85 -2.90
CA GLU A 101 -6.37 13.01 -3.86
C GLU A 101 -7.03 11.85 -3.10
N GLU A 102 -8.37 11.80 -3.13
CA GLU A 102 -9.10 10.75 -2.44
C GLU A 102 -8.81 9.37 -3.05
N PRO A 103 -8.65 8.34 -2.21
CA PRO A 103 -8.52 6.98 -2.70
C PRO A 103 -9.76 6.54 -3.48
N VAL A 104 -9.55 5.79 -4.56
CA VAL A 104 -10.63 5.28 -5.40
C VAL A 104 -11.11 3.94 -4.85
N VAL A 105 -12.37 3.88 -4.40
CA VAL A 105 -13.00 2.65 -3.92
C VAL A 105 -13.92 2.09 -4.98
N ARG A 106 -13.77 0.80 -5.30
CA ARG A 106 -14.64 0.07 -6.23
C ARG A 106 -15.19 -1.19 -5.56
N GLU A 107 -16.47 -1.43 -5.75
CA GLU A 107 -17.16 -2.63 -5.27
C GLU A 107 -17.53 -3.49 -6.49
N ALA A 108 -16.95 -4.69 -6.54
CA ALA A 108 -17.33 -5.72 -7.50
C ALA A 108 -18.33 -6.70 -6.87
N GLU A 109 -18.70 -7.77 -7.57
CA GLU A 109 -19.67 -8.74 -7.07
C GLU A 109 -19.18 -9.45 -5.80
N ASN A 110 -17.92 -9.91 -5.80
CA ASN A 110 -17.30 -10.71 -4.74
C ASN A 110 -16.03 -10.09 -4.19
N SER A 111 -15.83 -8.77 -4.34
CA SER A 111 -14.65 -8.10 -3.80
C SER A 111 -14.90 -6.61 -3.62
N VAL A 112 -14.05 -6.01 -2.82
CA VAL A 112 -13.94 -4.57 -2.69
C VAL A 112 -12.49 -4.17 -2.89
N SER A 113 -12.23 -3.17 -3.71
CA SER A 113 -10.87 -2.64 -3.90
C SER A 113 -10.77 -1.18 -3.52
N ILE A 114 -9.60 -0.80 -3.05
CA ILE A 114 -9.23 0.59 -2.79
C ILE A 114 -7.86 0.86 -3.40
N THR A 115 -7.77 1.93 -4.19
CA THR A 115 -6.55 2.35 -4.87
C THR A 115 -6.07 3.68 -4.31
N TYR A 116 -4.83 3.71 -3.87
CA TYR A 116 -4.12 4.91 -3.43
C TYR A 116 -3.11 5.33 -4.47
N THR A 117 -3.02 6.64 -4.73
CA THR A 117 -2.00 7.23 -5.58
C THR A 117 -0.93 7.89 -4.72
N TYR A 118 0.31 7.47 -4.88
CA TYR A 118 1.47 8.03 -4.19
C TYR A 118 2.29 8.90 -5.13
N LEU A 119 2.72 10.06 -4.64
CA LEU A 119 3.75 10.86 -5.28
C LEU A 119 5.12 10.40 -4.79
N LEU A 120 6.01 10.19 -5.73
CA LEU A 120 7.40 9.88 -5.46
C LEU A 120 8.21 11.17 -5.54
N PRO A 121 9.04 11.47 -4.54
CA PRO A 121 9.88 12.68 -4.53
C PRO A 121 11.11 12.51 -5.44
N THR A 122 10.85 12.26 -6.71
CA THR A 122 11.84 12.14 -7.79
C THR A 122 11.83 13.38 -8.67
N THR A 123 12.88 13.56 -9.47
CA THR A 123 12.96 14.63 -10.46
C THR A 123 13.33 14.02 -11.83
N PRO A 124 12.42 14.02 -12.81
CA PRO A 124 11.01 14.48 -12.75
C PRO A 124 10.17 13.72 -11.71
N GLN A 125 9.07 14.36 -11.26
CA GLN A 125 8.18 13.73 -10.28
C GLN A 125 7.45 12.53 -10.89
N ALA A 126 7.56 11.37 -10.25
CA ALA A 126 6.87 10.17 -10.63
C ALA A 126 5.68 9.86 -9.70
N LYS A 127 4.86 8.90 -10.11
CA LYS A 127 3.71 8.39 -9.35
C LYS A 127 3.72 6.86 -9.34
N CYS A 128 3.20 6.29 -8.28
CA CYS A 128 2.81 4.89 -8.26
C CYS A 128 1.42 4.73 -7.63
N ARG A 129 0.79 3.60 -7.88
CA ARG A 129 -0.50 3.25 -7.30
C ARG A 129 -0.39 1.96 -6.52
N VAL A 130 -1.02 1.92 -5.36
CA VAL A 130 -1.21 0.69 -4.59
C VAL A 130 -2.69 0.39 -4.53
N THR A 131 -3.07 -0.76 -5.05
CA THR A 131 -4.45 -1.26 -5.01
C THR A 131 -4.52 -2.45 -4.07
N TYR A 132 -5.40 -2.36 -3.09
CA TYR A 132 -5.75 -3.47 -2.22
C TYR A 132 -7.12 -4.01 -2.63
N THR A 133 -7.22 -5.31 -2.86
CA THR A 133 -8.48 -5.99 -3.17
C THR A 133 -8.78 -7.02 -2.09
N VAL A 134 -9.90 -6.84 -1.40
CA VAL A 134 -10.36 -7.71 -0.32
C VAL A 134 -11.45 -8.63 -0.84
N THR A 135 -11.31 -9.93 -0.57
CA THR A 135 -12.27 -10.98 -0.96
C THR A 135 -12.91 -11.66 0.27
N PRO A 136 -14.06 -12.34 0.14
CA PRO A 136 -14.78 -12.94 1.27
C PRO A 136 -14.01 -14.05 1.99
N ASP A 137 -13.03 -14.66 1.34
CA ASP A 137 -12.16 -15.71 1.86
C ASP A 137 -10.94 -15.16 2.64
N ALA A 138 -11.02 -13.92 3.08
CA ALA A 138 -10.01 -13.21 3.87
C ALA A 138 -8.71 -12.89 3.13
N TYR A 139 -8.64 -13.01 1.80
CA TYR A 139 -7.46 -12.54 1.08
C TYR A 139 -7.47 -11.02 0.92
N VAL A 140 -6.29 -10.42 1.07
CA VAL A 140 -6.01 -9.02 0.75
C VAL A 140 -4.92 -9.02 -0.31
N GLN A 141 -5.32 -9.02 -1.57
CA GLN A 141 -4.39 -8.88 -2.68
C GLN A 141 -3.85 -7.46 -2.71
N THR A 142 -2.53 -7.33 -2.82
CA THR A 142 -1.86 -6.03 -2.94
C THR A 142 -1.17 -5.95 -4.30
N GLU A 143 -1.51 -4.93 -5.06
CA GLU A 143 -0.94 -4.65 -6.37
C GLU A 143 -0.25 -3.29 -6.36
N LEU A 144 1.03 -3.27 -6.75
CA LEU A 144 1.81 -2.06 -6.96
C LEU A 144 1.95 -1.80 -8.46
N THR A 145 1.53 -0.63 -8.91
CA THR A 145 1.68 -0.17 -10.29
C THR A 145 2.50 1.10 -10.30
N TYR A 146 3.54 1.13 -11.15
CA TYR A 146 4.37 2.29 -11.40
C TYR A 146 4.13 2.81 -12.82
N ASP A 147 3.97 4.12 -12.94
CA ASP A 147 3.89 4.79 -14.25
C ASP A 147 5.30 5.25 -14.63
N PRO A 148 5.98 4.57 -15.60
CA PRO A 148 7.36 4.86 -15.93
C PRO A 148 7.58 6.30 -16.40
N VAL A 149 8.68 6.90 -15.92
CA VAL A 149 9.18 8.20 -16.38
C VAL A 149 10.58 7.97 -16.97
N GLU A 150 10.73 8.20 -18.26
CA GLU A 150 11.92 7.82 -19.03
C GLU A 150 13.21 8.41 -18.45
N GLU A 151 13.16 9.65 -17.99
CA GLU A 151 14.32 10.39 -17.46
C GLU A 151 14.82 9.85 -16.11
N LEU A 152 14.05 9.02 -15.42
CA LEU A 152 14.46 8.48 -14.13
C LEU A 152 15.38 7.26 -14.24
N GLY A 153 15.45 6.63 -15.41
CA GLY A 153 16.29 5.46 -15.66
C GLY A 153 15.87 4.23 -14.85
N ASP A 154 16.85 3.36 -14.63
CA ASP A 154 16.63 2.08 -13.97
C ASP A 154 16.31 2.24 -12.47
N MET A 155 15.51 1.32 -11.97
CA MET A 155 15.06 1.23 -10.57
C MET A 155 15.77 0.04 -9.90
N PRO A 156 16.42 0.23 -8.73
CA PRO A 156 17.16 -0.86 -8.07
C PRO A 156 16.29 -2.03 -7.58
N GLU A 157 15.05 -1.73 -7.24
CA GLU A 157 14.06 -2.71 -6.77
C GLU A 157 12.66 -2.20 -7.07
N PHE A 158 11.72 -3.13 -7.25
CA PHE A 158 10.29 -2.81 -7.38
C PHE A 158 9.48 -3.76 -6.52
N GLY A 159 8.92 -3.26 -5.43
CA GLY A 159 8.19 -4.11 -4.48
C GLY A 159 7.46 -3.35 -3.40
N MET A 160 6.93 -4.11 -2.44
CA MET A 160 6.22 -3.60 -1.26
C MET A 160 6.93 -4.05 0.02
N LEU A 161 7.04 -3.15 0.99
CA LEU A 161 7.50 -3.47 2.34
C LEU A 161 6.30 -3.70 3.25
N PHE A 162 6.25 -4.89 3.85
CA PHE A 162 5.33 -5.25 4.91
C PHE A 162 6.08 -5.41 6.22
N LYS A 163 5.51 -4.93 7.31
CA LYS A 163 5.99 -5.22 8.65
C LYS A 163 4.98 -6.09 9.38
N LEU A 164 5.42 -7.29 9.73
CA LEU A 164 4.66 -8.28 10.50
C LEU A 164 5.24 -8.40 11.90
N ASN A 165 4.47 -9.02 12.81
CA ASN A 165 4.96 -9.36 14.14
C ASN A 165 6.09 -10.39 14.05
N ALA A 166 7.10 -10.27 14.92
CA ALA A 166 8.26 -11.16 14.97
C ALA A 166 7.93 -12.63 15.31
N ASP A 167 6.73 -12.90 15.82
CA ASP A 167 6.24 -14.28 16.02
C ASP A 167 6.03 -15.05 14.72
N TYR A 168 5.94 -14.32 13.58
CA TYR A 168 5.90 -14.90 12.23
C TYR A 168 7.32 -15.04 11.70
N ASP A 169 8.04 -16.05 12.14
CA ASP A 169 9.43 -16.31 11.80
C ASP A 169 9.64 -17.28 10.62
N ARG A 170 8.54 -17.80 10.08
CA ARG A 170 8.56 -18.75 8.96
C ARG A 170 7.97 -18.13 7.71
N LEU A 171 8.76 -18.09 6.64
CA LEU A 171 8.36 -17.60 5.32
C LEU A 171 8.37 -18.74 4.31
N GLU A 172 7.25 -18.92 3.63
CA GLU A 172 7.14 -19.81 2.48
C GLU A 172 6.70 -18.98 1.26
N TRP A 173 7.35 -19.20 0.13
CA TRP A 173 6.99 -18.52 -1.11
C TRP A 173 7.02 -19.47 -2.30
N TYR A 174 6.26 -19.13 -3.33
CA TYR A 174 6.29 -19.79 -4.63
C TYR A 174 6.66 -18.75 -5.69
N GLY A 175 7.74 -18.99 -6.43
CA GLY A 175 8.24 -18.07 -7.45
C GLY A 175 9.48 -18.62 -8.13
N LEU A 176 10.08 -17.80 -9.00
CA LEU A 176 11.38 -18.08 -9.58
C LEU A 176 12.41 -18.16 -8.46
N GLY A 177 13.25 -19.19 -8.53
CA GLY A 177 14.08 -19.63 -7.43
C GLY A 177 15.18 -18.67 -6.96
N PRO A 178 15.94 -19.05 -5.93
CA PRO A 178 16.83 -18.17 -5.19
C PRO A 178 18.20 -17.97 -5.84
N GLN A 179 18.36 -18.22 -7.12
CA GLN A 179 19.64 -18.00 -7.80
C GLN A 179 19.84 -16.51 -8.00
N GLU A 180 20.93 -15.99 -7.44
CA GLU A 180 21.43 -14.67 -7.85
C GLU A 180 21.70 -14.69 -9.36
N THR A 181 21.10 -13.76 -10.04
CA THR A 181 21.36 -13.49 -11.46
C THR A 181 22.28 -12.29 -11.60
#